data_800dd9e2d003a5c0e1576ddbe3024ca5
#
_entry.id   800dd9e2d003a5c0e1576ddbe3024ca5
#
_cell.length_a   1.000
_cell.length_b   1.000
_cell.length_c   1.000
_cell.angle_alpha   90.00
_cell.angle_beta   90.00
_cell.angle_gamma   90.00
#
_symmetry.space_group_name_H-M   'P 1'
#
loop_
_entity.id
_entity.type
_entity.pdbx_description
1 polymer ?
#
loop_
_entity_poly.entity_id
_entity_poly.type
_entity_poly.pdbx_seq_one_letter_code
_entity_poly.pdbx_strand_id
1 'polypeptide(L)'
;MALDPGTRQQLIETVRRFVNEVCRPNEQLVSESNEIPQKIVQEMRELGLFGISISEEYGGLGLTMEEEALVILEMGHTSPAFRSTFGTNVGIGSQGIVMFGTDDQKKDWLPKLATGEAIASFALTEPDSGSDAGSAK
;
A
#
# COMPACT_ATOMS: atom_id res chain seq x y z
N MET A 1 11.17 -13.51 -0.33
CA MET A 1 11.43 -14.58 -1.34
C MET A 1 10.24 -14.58 -2.30
N ALA A 2 10.45 -14.75 -3.62
CA ALA A 2 9.32 -14.76 -4.56
C ALA A 2 8.32 -15.87 -4.21
N LEU A 3 7.03 -15.60 -4.40
CA LEU A 3 5.95 -16.56 -4.23
C LEU A 3 6.07 -17.68 -5.27
N ASP A 4 5.62 -18.88 -4.93
CA ASP A 4 5.43 -19.91 -5.95
C ASP A 4 4.34 -19.50 -6.95
N PRO A 5 4.37 -20.04 -8.19
CA PRO A 5 3.44 -19.62 -9.24
C PRO A 5 1.96 -19.78 -8.86
N GLY A 6 1.61 -20.80 -8.08
CA GLY A 6 0.24 -21.03 -7.65
C GLY A 6 -0.25 -19.99 -6.65
N THR A 7 0.53 -19.72 -5.62
CA THR A 7 0.25 -18.69 -4.61
C THR A 7 0.17 -17.30 -5.25
N ARG A 8 1.11 -16.97 -6.16
CA ARG A 8 1.08 -15.72 -6.92
C ARG A 8 -0.21 -15.57 -7.73
N GLN A 9 -0.63 -16.62 -8.43
CA GLN A 9 -1.86 -16.60 -9.20
C GLN A 9 -3.08 -16.39 -8.30
N GLN A 10 -3.15 -17.06 -7.15
CA GLN A 10 -4.23 -16.89 -6.18
C GLN A 10 -4.31 -15.48 -5.61
N LEU A 11 -3.16 -14.85 -5.33
CA LEU A 11 -3.10 -13.47 -4.88
C LEU A 11 -3.71 -12.52 -5.93
N ILE A 12 -3.27 -12.65 -7.19
CA ILE A 12 -3.76 -11.81 -8.29
C ILE A 12 -5.28 -12.00 -8.49
N GLU A 13 -5.77 -13.24 -8.47
CA GLU A 13 -7.20 -13.54 -8.61
C GLU A 13 -8.01 -12.97 -7.43
N THR A 14 -7.47 -13.01 -6.22
CA THR A 14 -8.10 -12.43 -5.04
C THR A 14 -8.22 -10.91 -5.16
N VAL A 15 -7.14 -10.24 -5.56
CA VAL A 15 -7.17 -8.78 -5.78
C VAL A 15 -8.11 -8.42 -6.93
N ARG A 16 -8.09 -9.16 -8.04
CA ARG A 16 -9.01 -8.96 -9.17
C ARG A 16 -10.47 -9.07 -8.75
N ARG A 17 -10.80 -10.08 -7.93
CA ARG A 17 -12.14 -10.25 -7.38
C ARG A 17 -12.53 -9.09 -6.49
N PHE A 18 -11.66 -8.67 -5.57
CA PHE A 18 -11.87 -7.49 -4.72
C PHE A 18 -12.13 -6.23 -5.56
N VAL A 19 -11.35 -6.00 -6.62
CA VAL A 19 -11.56 -4.88 -7.54
C VAL A 19 -12.94 -4.95 -8.20
N ASN A 20 -13.32 -6.11 -8.75
CA ASN A 20 -14.56 -6.24 -9.51
C ASN A 20 -15.82 -6.26 -8.64
N GLU A 21 -15.76 -6.89 -7.47
CA GLU A 21 -16.94 -7.11 -6.61
C GLU A 21 -17.09 -6.04 -5.53
N VAL A 22 -16.00 -5.36 -5.14
CA VAL A 22 -16.02 -4.38 -4.06
C VAL A 22 -15.67 -2.98 -4.55
N CYS A 23 -14.52 -2.77 -5.23
CA CYS A 23 -14.12 -1.42 -5.58
C CYS A 23 -15.01 -0.80 -6.68
N ARG A 24 -15.13 -1.46 -7.83
CA ARG A 24 -15.88 -0.93 -8.98
C ARG A 24 -17.35 -0.59 -8.67
N PRO A 25 -18.12 -1.42 -7.96
CA PRO A 25 -19.49 -1.07 -7.59
C PRO A 25 -19.60 0.17 -6.69
N ASN A 26 -18.53 0.55 -5.99
CA ASN A 26 -18.51 1.68 -5.08
C ASN A 26 -17.82 2.93 -5.64
N GLU A 27 -17.39 2.95 -6.90
CA GLU A 27 -16.69 4.10 -7.51
C GLU A 27 -17.54 5.38 -7.48
N GLN A 28 -18.81 5.27 -7.81
CA GLN A 28 -19.72 6.42 -7.81
C GLN A 28 -19.90 6.98 -6.39
N LEU A 29 -20.15 6.11 -5.40
CA LEU A 29 -20.28 6.51 -3.99
C LEU A 29 -19.02 7.23 -3.51
N VAL A 30 -17.84 6.69 -3.79
CA VAL A 30 -16.55 7.28 -3.41
C VAL A 30 -16.33 8.63 -4.09
N SER A 31 -16.70 8.75 -5.37
CA SER A 31 -16.59 9.99 -6.13
C SER A 31 -17.50 11.09 -5.58
N GLU A 32 -18.71 10.74 -5.12
CA GLU A 32 -19.69 11.69 -4.60
C GLU A 32 -19.39 12.10 -3.15
N SER A 33 -18.95 11.13 -2.31
CA SER A 33 -18.68 11.39 -0.88
C SER A 33 -17.27 11.91 -0.60
N ASN A 34 -16.34 11.75 -1.53
CA ASN A 34 -14.90 11.96 -1.34
C ASN A 34 -14.30 11.11 -0.19
N GLU A 35 -14.91 9.99 0.13
CA GLU A 35 -14.47 9.08 1.20
C GLU A 35 -14.53 7.62 0.75
N ILE A 36 -13.54 6.82 1.14
CA ILE A 36 -13.60 5.36 1.01
C ILE A 36 -14.33 4.80 2.23
N PRO A 37 -15.43 4.04 2.05
CA PRO A 37 -16.13 3.42 3.18
C PRO A 37 -15.20 2.58 4.05
N GLN A 38 -15.31 2.72 5.38
CA GLN A 38 -14.44 2.02 6.33
C GLN A 38 -14.47 0.50 6.17
N LYS A 39 -15.61 -0.06 5.74
CA LYS A 39 -15.73 -1.49 5.42
C LYS A 39 -14.74 -1.89 4.32
N ILE A 40 -14.61 -1.08 3.27
CA ILE A 40 -13.69 -1.35 2.15
C ILE A 40 -12.23 -1.23 2.62
N VAL A 41 -11.93 -0.21 3.44
CA VAL A 41 -10.60 -0.07 4.06
C VAL A 41 -10.27 -1.29 4.92
N GLN A 42 -11.23 -1.81 5.66
CA GLN A 42 -11.04 -3.01 6.47
C GLN A 42 -10.77 -4.25 5.60
N GLU A 43 -11.48 -4.42 4.50
CA GLU A 43 -11.21 -5.51 3.54
C GLU A 43 -9.81 -5.38 2.93
N MET A 44 -9.34 -4.15 2.63
CA MET A 44 -7.95 -3.92 2.18
C MET A 44 -6.92 -4.35 3.24
N ARG A 45 -7.20 -4.10 4.53
CA ARG A 45 -6.33 -4.55 5.63
C ARG A 45 -6.29 -6.07 5.72
N GLU A 46 -7.44 -6.73 5.64
CA GLU A 46 -7.56 -8.19 5.68
C GLU A 46 -6.87 -8.87 4.50
N LEU A 47 -6.85 -8.22 3.34
CA LEU A 47 -6.10 -8.65 2.16
C LEU A 47 -4.59 -8.37 2.26
N GLY A 48 -4.13 -7.66 3.30
CA GLY A 48 -2.73 -7.31 3.50
C GLY A 48 -2.19 -6.25 2.54
N LEU A 49 -3.06 -5.48 1.87
CA LEU A 49 -2.66 -4.52 0.83
C LEU A 49 -1.78 -3.39 1.37
N PHE A 50 -1.90 -3.02 2.63
CA PHE A 50 -1.05 -2.00 3.27
C PHE A 50 0.40 -2.45 3.45
N GLY A 51 0.65 -3.76 3.53
CA GLY A 51 1.95 -4.35 3.83
C GLY A 51 2.58 -5.16 2.69
N ILE A 52 2.14 -4.98 1.43
CA ILE A 52 2.63 -5.83 0.32
C ILE A 52 4.15 -5.75 0.14
N SER A 53 4.78 -4.59 0.38
CA SER A 53 6.22 -4.36 0.27
C SER A 53 6.99 -4.54 1.59
N ILE A 54 6.29 -4.74 2.71
CA ILE A 54 6.89 -4.93 4.03
C ILE A 54 7.16 -6.42 4.23
N SER A 55 8.33 -6.75 4.78
CA SER A 55 8.73 -8.13 5.07
C SER A 55 7.73 -8.86 5.98
N GLU A 56 7.59 -10.16 5.80
CA GLU A 56 6.80 -11.06 6.65
C GLU A 56 7.22 -11.00 8.13
N GLU A 57 8.50 -10.73 8.39
CA GLU A 57 9.04 -10.52 9.76
C GLU A 57 8.28 -9.41 10.51
N TYR A 58 7.78 -8.41 9.79
CA TYR A 58 7.02 -7.28 10.33
C TYR A 58 5.52 -7.36 10.01
N GLY A 59 5.03 -8.54 9.60
CA GLY A 59 3.62 -8.77 9.34
C GLY A 59 3.12 -8.32 7.96
N GLY A 60 4.02 -8.00 7.04
CA GLY A 60 3.70 -7.71 5.64
C GLY A 60 3.66 -8.98 4.78
N LEU A 61 3.43 -8.82 3.49
CA LEU A 61 3.43 -9.93 2.52
C LEU A 61 4.81 -10.20 1.91
N GLY A 62 5.77 -9.29 2.05
CA GLY A 62 7.13 -9.44 1.57
C GLY A 62 7.24 -9.67 0.06
N LEU A 63 6.32 -9.10 -0.71
CA LEU A 63 6.28 -9.29 -2.16
C LEU A 63 7.53 -8.73 -2.83
N THR A 64 7.94 -9.38 -3.89
CA THR A 64 8.93 -8.82 -4.82
C THR A 64 8.31 -7.65 -5.60
N MET A 65 9.15 -6.79 -6.17
CA MET A 65 8.69 -5.66 -6.98
C MET A 65 7.83 -6.11 -8.19
N GLU A 66 8.12 -7.28 -8.78
CA GLU A 66 7.30 -7.85 -9.85
C GLU A 66 5.90 -8.21 -9.33
N GLU A 67 5.82 -8.88 -8.18
CA GLU A 67 4.54 -9.27 -7.57
C GLU A 67 3.72 -8.06 -7.12
N GLU A 68 4.37 -7.04 -6.53
CA GLU A 68 3.73 -5.76 -6.23
C GLU A 68 3.15 -5.11 -7.50
N ALA A 69 3.93 -5.07 -8.57
CA ALA A 69 3.48 -4.51 -9.85
C ALA A 69 2.23 -5.23 -10.38
N LEU A 70 2.15 -6.56 -10.25
CA LEU A 70 0.99 -7.33 -10.65
C LEU A 70 -0.25 -6.99 -9.81
N VAL A 71 -0.10 -6.83 -8.49
CA VAL A 71 -1.18 -6.37 -7.59
C VAL A 71 -1.66 -4.97 -7.99
N ILE A 72 -0.72 -4.05 -8.24
CA ILE A 72 -1.05 -2.67 -8.62
C ILE A 72 -1.71 -2.60 -10.01
N LEU A 73 -1.34 -3.48 -10.94
CA LEU A 73 -2.00 -3.59 -12.25
C LEU A 73 -3.49 -3.97 -12.09
N GLU A 74 -3.81 -4.92 -11.24
CA GLU A 74 -5.23 -5.25 -10.95
C GLU A 74 -5.97 -4.07 -10.31
N MET A 75 -5.36 -3.37 -9.36
CA MET A 75 -5.93 -2.15 -8.75
C MET A 75 -6.10 -1.00 -9.76
N GLY A 76 -5.37 -1.01 -10.87
CA GLY A 76 -5.51 -0.06 -11.97
C GLY A 76 -6.83 -0.19 -12.75
N HIS A 77 -7.59 -1.25 -12.54
CA HIS A 77 -8.90 -1.46 -13.19
C HIS A 77 -10.07 -0.79 -12.45
N THR A 78 -9.81 0.00 -11.42
CA THR A 78 -10.79 0.76 -10.64
C THR A 78 -10.30 2.19 -10.38
N SER A 79 -11.10 3.01 -9.69
CA SER A 79 -10.73 4.38 -9.34
C SER A 79 -9.38 4.42 -8.58
N PRO A 80 -8.47 5.35 -8.94
CA PRO A 80 -7.22 5.56 -8.23
C PRO A 80 -7.36 5.84 -6.72
N ALA A 81 -8.53 6.30 -6.28
CA ALA A 81 -8.81 6.56 -4.88
C ALA A 81 -8.59 5.30 -4.00
N PHE A 82 -9.04 4.13 -4.48
CA PHE A 82 -8.84 2.88 -3.75
C PHE A 82 -7.37 2.52 -3.59
N ARG A 83 -6.59 2.60 -4.66
CA ARG A 83 -5.15 2.34 -4.62
C ARG A 83 -4.41 3.34 -3.73
N SER A 84 -4.81 4.61 -3.75
CA SER A 84 -4.18 5.66 -2.96
C SER A 84 -4.35 5.45 -1.46
N THR A 85 -5.40 4.76 -1.02
CA THR A 85 -5.68 4.48 0.39
C THR A 85 -4.54 3.72 1.08
N PHE A 86 -3.90 2.77 0.40
CA PHE A 86 -2.78 1.99 0.95
C PHE A 86 -1.43 2.32 0.28
N GLY A 87 -1.46 3.04 -0.84
CA GLY A 87 -0.30 3.22 -1.70
C GLY A 87 0.87 3.95 -1.06
N THR A 88 0.62 4.88 -0.13
CA THR A 88 1.70 5.55 0.61
C THR A 88 2.42 4.60 1.56
N ASN A 89 1.70 3.68 2.21
CA ASN A 89 2.33 2.68 3.07
C ASN A 89 3.23 1.73 2.28
N VAL A 90 2.82 1.35 1.07
CA VAL A 90 3.57 0.42 0.21
C VAL A 90 4.87 1.02 -0.31
N GLY A 91 4.85 2.29 -0.71
CA GLY A 91 5.98 2.95 -1.35
C GLY A 91 6.73 3.88 -0.41
N ILE A 92 6.53 5.16 -0.63
CA ILE A 92 7.31 6.25 -0.01
C ILE A 92 7.19 6.32 1.51
N GLY A 93 6.15 5.76 2.11
CA GLY A 93 5.94 5.83 3.55
C GLY A 93 6.70 4.76 4.34
N SER A 94 6.81 3.54 3.83
CA SER A 94 7.51 2.45 4.54
C SER A 94 8.95 2.27 4.10
N GLN A 95 9.27 2.49 2.83
CA GLN A 95 10.58 2.15 2.27
C GLN A 95 11.75 2.91 2.92
N GLY A 96 11.54 4.15 3.34
CA GLY A 96 12.54 4.90 4.10
C GLY A 96 12.90 4.19 5.41
N ILE A 97 11.91 3.66 6.13
CA ILE A 97 12.12 2.91 7.37
C ILE A 97 12.73 1.54 7.06
N VAL A 98 12.23 0.84 6.04
CA VAL A 98 12.77 -0.48 5.63
C VAL A 98 14.26 -0.40 5.30
N MET A 99 14.67 0.62 4.54
CA MET A 99 16.06 0.74 4.05
C MET A 99 17.01 1.37 5.07
N PHE A 100 16.56 2.37 5.82
CA PHE A 100 17.44 3.24 6.62
C PHE A 100 17.05 3.32 8.09
N GLY A 101 15.90 2.77 8.50
CA GLY A 101 15.46 2.78 9.89
C GLY A 101 16.37 1.93 10.78
N THR A 102 16.51 2.33 12.05
CA THR A 102 17.11 1.48 13.09
C THR A 102 16.22 0.27 13.38
N ASP A 103 16.76 -0.76 14.03
CA ASP A 103 15.99 -1.95 14.39
C ASP A 103 14.77 -1.62 15.26
N ASP A 104 14.92 -0.66 16.17
CA ASP A 104 13.82 -0.20 17.03
C ASP A 104 12.74 0.52 16.20
N GLN A 105 13.14 1.41 15.27
CA GLN A 105 12.20 2.08 14.37
C GLN A 105 11.45 1.08 13.48
N LYS A 106 12.14 0.06 12.96
CA LYS A 106 11.51 -1.00 12.16
C LYS A 106 10.50 -1.79 12.98
N LYS A 107 10.86 -2.21 14.18
CA LYS A 107 9.96 -2.95 15.08
C LYS A 107 8.75 -2.14 15.52
N ASP A 108 8.92 -0.83 15.74
CA ASP A 108 7.83 0.03 16.21
C ASP A 108 6.85 0.41 15.09
N TRP A 109 7.35 0.64 13.87
CA TRP A 109 6.55 1.25 12.81
C TRP A 109 6.09 0.26 11.74
N LEU A 110 6.96 -0.67 11.30
CA LEU A 110 6.62 -1.53 10.17
C LEU A 110 5.39 -2.42 10.42
N PRO A 111 5.17 -3.01 11.61
CA PRO A 111 3.94 -3.77 11.87
C PRO A 111 2.67 -2.92 11.78
N LYS A 112 2.71 -1.68 12.27
CA LYS A 112 1.56 -0.75 12.20
C LYS A 112 1.26 -0.30 10.78
N LEU A 113 2.32 -0.10 9.99
CA LEU A 113 2.18 0.24 8.58
C LEU A 113 1.67 -0.95 7.77
N ALA A 114 2.17 -2.17 8.04
CA ALA A 114 1.77 -3.38 7.35
C ALA A 114 0.29 -3.72 7.55
N THR A 115 -0.24 -3.49 8.75
CA THR A 115 -1.65 -3.71 9.07
C THR A 115 -2.57 -2.55 8.65
N GLY A 116 -2.00 -1.40 8.28
CA GLY A 116 -2.77 -0.18 8.04
C GLY A 116 -3.33 0.47 9.32
N GLU A 117 -2.84 0.09 10.51
CA GLU A 117 -3.14 0.81 11.76
C GLU A 117 -2.59 2.23 11.69
N ALA A 118 -1.36 2.37 11.19
CA ALA A 118 -0.77 3.67 10.86
C ALA A 118 -0.77 3.89 9.35
N ILE A 119 -1.13 5.09 8.93
CA ILE A 119 -1.06 5.53 7.54
C ILE A 119 0.09 6.52 7.42
N ALA A 120 1.04 6.18 6.55
CA ALA A 120 2.19 7.03 6.28
C ALA A 120 1.85 8.17 5.32
N SER A 121 2.58 9.27 5.46
CA SER A 121 2.63 10.34 4.47
C SER A 121 4.08 10.75 4.21
N PHE A 122 4.30 11.39 3.07
CA PHE A 122 5.62 11.86 2.68
C PHE A 122 5.58 13.39 2.51
N ALA A 123 6.31 14.11 3.37
CA ALA A 123 6.40 15.56 3.36
C ALA A 123 7.85 15.96 3.07
N LEU A 124 8.17 16.22 1.80
CA LEU A 124 9.50 16.56 1.33
C LEU A 124 9.70 18.07 1.12
N THR A 125 8.68 18.75 0.60
CA THR A 125 8.78 20.14 0.20
C THR A 125 9.00 21.06 1.39
N GLU A 126 10.03 21.88 1.33
CA GLU A 126 10.34 22.96 2.26
C GLU A 126 10.09 24.33 1.62
N PRO A 127 10.06 25.44 2.38
CA PRO A 127 9.84 26.77 1.81
C PRO A 127 10.81 27.13 0.68
N ASP A 128 12.07 26.67 0.78
CA ASP A 128 13.14 26.98 -0.16
C ASP A 128 13.50 25.84 -1.11
N SER A 129 12.87 24.66 -0.97
CA SER A 129 13.21 23.45 -1.74
C SER A 129 11.97 22.60 -2.04
N GLY A 130 11.79 22.25 -3.31
CA GLY A 130 10.72 21.36 -3.78
C GLY A 130 11.25 20.41 -4.83
N SER A 131 11.18 20.78 -6.12
CA SER A 131 11.70 19.96 -7.22
C SER A 131 13.19 19.68 -7.10
N ASP A 132 13.95 20.59 -6.53
CA ASP A 132 15.35 20.38 -6.15
C ASP A 132 15.45 19.85 -4.72
N ALA A 133 15.11 18.57 -4.55
CA ALA A 133 15.13 17.90 -3.25
C ALA A 133 16.54 17.84 -2.63
N GLY A 134 17.59 17.93 -3.44
CA GLY A 134 18.99 17.97 -2.97
C GLY A 134 19.35 19.25 -2.23
N SER A 135 18.55 20.31 -2.36
CA SER A 135 18.71 21.59 -1.67
C SER A 135 17.92 21.70 -0.37
N ALA A 136 17.23 20.65 0.07
CA ALA A 136 16.57 20.60 1.38
C ALA A 136 17.60 20.76 2.50
N LYS A 137 17.23 21.50 3.59
CA LYS A 137 18.14 21.88 4.69
C LYS A 137 17.87 21.09 5.96
#